data_35329cb9bf8a0b3f075924e3f1b4433c
#
_entry.id   35329cb9bf8a0b3f075924e3f1b4433c
#
_cell.length_a   1.000
_cell.length_b   1.000
_cell.length_c   1.000
_cell.angle_alpha   90.00
_cell.angle_beta   90.00
_cell.angle_gamma   90.00
#
_symmetry.space_group_name_H-M   'P 1'
#
loop_
_entity.id
_entity.type
_entity.pdbx_description
1 polymer ?
#
loop_
_entity_poly.entity_id
_entity_poly.type
_entity_poly.pdbx_seq_one_letter_code
_entity_poly.pdbx_strand_id
1 'polypeptide(L)'
;MTNLLIDNAFQLEVAAKQIISIESLEDALSLRELQLDSYLVLGSATNMIVDKFYDGTIIKVSMREIEQISEDITSVGAGLSWDKLISYCLDNKLFGIENLTLIPGSVGAAPVQNIGAYGVEVSSVIESVTCYNFSTKQVEILSKTECKFS
;
A
#
# COMPACT_ATOMS: atom_id res chain seq x y z
N MET A 1 -1.28 -9.88 27.44
CA MET A 1 -1.30 -9.80 25.97
C MET A 1 -1.87 -8.43 25.63
N THR A 2 -1.07 -7.57 25.03
CA THR A 2 -1.56 -6.26 24.61
C THR A 2 -2.37 -6.47 23.35
N ASN A 3 -3.67 -6.36 23.40
CA ASN A 3 -4.50 -6.37 22.19
C ASN A 3 -4.16 -5.13 21.36
N LEU A 4 -3.35 -5.31 20.33
CA LEU A 4 -3.08 -4.28 19.34
C LEU A 4 -4.29 -4.24 18.40
N LEU A 5 -5.10 -3.19 18.51
CA LEU A 5 -6.26 -3.01 17.64
C LEU A 5 -5.83 -2.60 16.24
N ILE A 6 -6.44 -3.22 15.25
CA ILE A 6 -6.25 -2.91 13.85
C ILE A 6 -7.35 -1.97 13.41
N ASP A 7 -6.95 -0.79 12.98
CA ASP A 7 -7.86 0.16 12.33
C ASP A 7 -8.28 -0.38 10.96
N ASN A 8 -9.58 -0.48 10.72
CA ASN A 8 -10.15 -1.01 9.48
C ASN A 8 -11.46 -0.29 9.11
N ALA A 9 -11.80 -0.33 7.82
CA ALA A 9 -12.96 0.39 7.29
C ALA A 9 -14.31 -0.10 7.83
N PHE A 10 -14.37 -1.33 8.33
CA PHE A 10 -15.60 -1.92 8.87
C PHE A 10 -15.79 -1.61 10.36
N GLN A 11 -14.85 -0.89 11.00
CA GLN A 11 -14.84 -0.57 12.43
C GLN A 11 -14.97 -1.80 13.33
N LEU A 12 -14.46 -2.94 12.87
CA LEU A 12 -14.46 -4.17 13.65
C LEU A 12 -13.30 -4.14 14.65
N GLU A 13 -13.57 -4.62 15.86
CA GLU A 13 -12.52 -4.84 16.85
C GLU A 13 -11.70 -6.07 16.45
N VAL A 14 -10.55 -5.82 15.83
CA VAL A 14 -9.61 -6.85 15.39
C VAL A 14 -8.29 -6.66 16.11
N ALA A 15 -7.76 -7.74 16.66
CA ALA A 15 -6.47 -7.77 17.32
C ALA A 15 -5.50 -8.70 16.57
N ALA A 16 -4.20 -8.49 16.76
CA ALA A 16 -3.16 -9.36 16.24
C ALA A 16 -2.16 -9.72 17.34
N LYS A 17 -1.45 -10.82 17.12
CA LYS A 17 -0.34 -11.22 18.00
C LYS A 17 0.79 -10.19 17.98
N GLN A 18 1.07 -9.64 16.79
CA GLN A 18 2.07 -8.60 16.58
C GLN A 18 1.64 -7.66 15.46
N ILE A 19 1.95 -6.37 15.59
CA ILE A 19 1.83 -5.39 14.52
C ILE A 19 3.19 -4.71 14.33
N ILE A 20 3.65 -4.65 13.08
CA ILE A 20 4.86 -3.93 12.67
C ILE A 20 4.42 -2.82 11.72
N SER A 21 4.77 -1.57 12.03
CA SER A 21 4.58 -0.45 11.12
C SER A 21 5.81 -0.26 10.24
N ILE A 22 5.59 -0.08 8.95
CA ILE A 22 6.64 0.22 7.96
C ILE A 22 6.43 1.68 7.53
N GLU A 23 7.30 2.55 8.00
CA GLU A 23 7.24 3.99 7.75
C GLU A 23 8.34 4.47 6.80
N SER A 24 9.32 3.59 6.50
CA SER A 24 10.46 3.87 5.62
C SER A 24 10.90 2.62 4.87
N LEU A 25 11.75 2.80 3.85
CA LEU A 25 12.44 1.67 3.19
C LEU A 25 13.37 0.92 4.15
N GLU A 26 13.93 1.62 5.12
CA GLU A 26 14.80 1.06 6.15
C GLU A 26 14.03 0.09 7.05
N ASP A 27 12.80 0.46 7.44
CA ASP A 27 11.89 -0.45 8.16
C ASP A 27 11.56 -1.68 7.32
N ALA A 28 11.28 -1.51 6.03
CA ALA A 28 11.03 -2.64 5.13
C ALA A 28 12.23 -3.58 5.04
N LEU A 29 13.44 -3.04 4.95
CA LEU A 29 14.67 -3.83 4.95
C LEU A 29 14.92 -4.54 6.29
N SER A 30 14.48 -3.98 7.41
CA SER A 30 14.61 -4.62 8.73
C SER A 30 13.79 -5.91 8.85
N LEU A 31 12.76 -6.10 8.01
CA LEU A 31 11.98 -7.33 7.99
C LEU A 31 12.81 -8.57 7.67
N ARG A 32 13.96 -8.43 7.02
CA ARG A 32 14.89 -9.54 6.73
C ARG A 32 15.42 -10.23 7.98
N GLU A 33 15.50 -9.51 9.10
CA GLU A 33 16.00 -10.00 10.38
C GLU A 33 14.92 -10.79 11.15
N LEU A 34 13.66 -10.73 10.69
CA LEU A 34 12.55 -11.35 11.38
C LEU A 34 12.24 -12.75 10.81
N GLN A 35 11.87 -13.65 11.72
CA GLN A 35 11.22 -14.91 11.36
C GLN A 35 9.71 -14.69 11.41
N LEU A 36 9.08 -14.64 10.23
CA LEU A 36 7.65 -14.42 10.08
C LEU A 36 6.99 -15.74 9.65
N ASP A 37 6.50 -16.52 10.62
CA ASP A 37 5.85 -17.81 10.35
C ASP A 37 4.48 -17.60 9.67
N SER A 38 3.73 -16.60 10.12
CA SER A 38 2.46 -16.17 9.54
C SER A 38 2.40 -14.65 9.53
N TYR A 39 2.16 -14.05 8.38
CA TYR A 39 2.04 -12.60 8.27
C TYR A 39 0.96 -12.18 7.28
N LEU A 40 0.45 -10.96 7.48
CA LEU A 40 -0.52 -10.31 6.62
C LEU A 40 -0.08 -8.87 6.39
N VAL A 41 0.08 -8.47 5.13
CA VAL A 41 0.40 -7.09 4.78
C VAL A 41 -0.89 -6.31 4.62
N LEU A 42 -1.02 -5.19 5.33
CA LEU A 42 -2.18 -4.33 5.29
C LEU A 42 -1.81 -2.90 4.88
N GLY A 43 -2.58 -2.35 3.94
CA GLY A 43 -2.70 -0.90 3.77
C GLY A 43 -3.78 -0.33 4.72
N SER A 44 -4.80 0.29 4.15
CA SER A 44 -5.91 0.88 4.92
C SER A 44 -6.99 -0.13 5.37
N ALA A 45 -6.80 -1.42 5.15
CA ALA A 45 -7.74 -2.50 5.49
C ALA A 45 -9.19 -2.23 5.02
N THR A 46 -9.34 -1.71 3.81
CA THR A 46 -10.65 -1.35 3.22
C THR A 46 -11.28 -2.46 2.39
N ASN A 47 -10.48 -3.45 1.97
CA ASN A 47 -10.93 -4.56 1.12
C ASN A 47 -10.64 -5.93 1.74
N MET A 48 -10.51 -5.99 3.06
CA MET A 48 -10.25 -7.24 3.79
C MET A 48 -11.07 -7.26 5.08
N ILE A 49 -11.61 -8.44 5.38
CA ILE A 49 -12.20 -8.74 6.69
C ILE A 49 -11.24 -9.67 7.40
N VAL A 50 -10.73 -9.21 8.53
CA VAL A 50 -9.88 -10.02 9.41
C VAL A 50 -10.74 -10.49 10.56
N ASP A 51 -10.62 -11.76 10.97
CA ASP A 51 -11.31 -12.28 12.14
C ASP A 51 -10.86 -11.55 13.42
N LYS A 52 -11.62 -11.69 14.50
CA LYS A 52 -11.41 -10.98 15.77
C LYS A 52 -9.99 -11.00 16.29
N PHE A 53 -9.24 -12.06 15.97
CA PHE A 53 -7.84 -12.20 16.33
C PHE A 53 -7.04 -12.87 15.20
N TYR A 54 -5.97 -12.21 14.77
CA TYR A 54 -5.01 -12.78 13.83
C TYR A 54 -3.80 -13.33 14.60
N ASP A 55 -3.63 -14.66 14.59
CA ASP A 55 -2.49 -15.34 15.26
C ASP A 55 -1.23 -15.30 14.39
N GLY A 56 -0.76 -14.10 14.14
CA GLY A 56 0.41 -13.83 13.32
C GLY A 56 0.85 -12.37 13.41
N THR A 57 1.73 -11.98 12.52
CA THR A 57 2.24 -10.61 12.40
C THR A 57 1.48 -9.85 11.34
N ILE A 58 0.92 -8.70 11.70
CA ILE A 58 0.40 -7.73 10.74
C ILE A 58 1.48 -6.73 10.41
N ILE A 59 1.77 -6.58 9.13
CA ILE A 59 2.70 -5.59 8.59
C ILE A 59 1.86 -4.46 8.01
N LYS A 60 1.83 -3.33 8.73
CA LYS A 60 1.08 -2.14 8.32
C LYS A 60 2.00 -1.20 7.56
N VAL A 61 1.70 -0.98 6.29
CA VAL A 61 2.48 -0.02 5.48
C VAL A 61 1.94 1.38 5.74
N SER A 62 2.81 2.28 6.23
CA SER A 62 2.47 3.62 6.71
C SER A 62 3.30 4.74 6.07
N MET A 63 4.14 4.46 5.07
CA MET A 63 4.87 5.45 4.28
C MET A 63 3.89 6.39 3.56
N ARG A 64 4.06 7.72 3.69
CA ARG A 64 3.08 8.71 3.20
C ARG A 64 3.71 9.86 2.45
N GLU A 65 4.99 9.81 2.19
CA GLU A 65 5.73 10.84 1.47
C GLU A 65 5.26 10.93 0.02
N ILE A 66 5.33 12.13 -0.52
CA ILE A 66 5.13 12.43 -1.93
C ILE A 66 6.36 13.18 -2.39
N GLU A 67 7.05 12.68 -3.39
CA GLU A 67 8.24 13.30 -3.95
C GLU A 67 8.10 13.39 -5.47
N GLN A 68 8.19 14.59 -6.00
CA GLN A 68 8.19 14.78 -7.45
C GLN A 68 9.59 14.51 -8.00
N ILE A 69 9.69 13.46 -8.81
CA ILE A 69 10.96 13.01 -9.40
C ILE A 69 11.26 13.78 -10.69
N SER A 70 10.24 14.06 -11.48
CA SER A 70 10.33 14.86 -12.71
C SER A 70 9.00 15.58 -12.96
N GLU A 71 8.87 16.28 -14.09
CA GLU A 71 7.64 16.99 -14.47
C GLU A 71 6.42 16.08 -14.47
N ASP A 72 6.57 14.83 -14.94
CA ASP A 72 5.48 13.87 -15.12
C ASP A 72 5.54 12.67 -14.15
N ILE A 73 6.56 12.56 -13.29
CA ILE A 73 6.76 11.40 -12.43
C ILE A 73 6.80 11.84 -10.97
N THR A 74 5.95 11.21 -10.17
CA THR A 74 5.87 11.40 -8.73
C THR A 74 6.03 10.06 -8.01
N SER A 75 6.95 10.00 -7.06
CA SER A 75 7.11 8.87 -6.13
C SER A 75 6.17 9.08 -4.95
N VAL A 76 5.44 8.03 -4.57
CA VAL A 76 4.41 8.13 -3.53
C VAL A 76 4.52 6.97 -2.55
N GLY A 77 4.51 7.30 -1.28
CA GLY A 77 4.54 6.32 -0.20
C GLY A 77 3.30 5.42 -0.19
N ALA A 78 3.53 4.12 -0.09
CA ALA A 78 2.49 3.08 -0.22
C ALA A 78 1.37 3.17 0.82
N GLY A 79 1.61 3.79 1.98
CA GLY A 79 0.63 4.00 3.05
C GLY A 79 -0.19 5.29 2.92
N LEU A 80 0.07 6.14 1.91
CA LEU A 80 -0.75 7.33 1.66
C LEU A 80 -2.16 6.91 1.26
N SER A 81 -3.19 7.64 1.75
CA SER A 81 -4.55 7.37 1.29
C SER A 81 -4.72 7.75 -0.19
N TRP A 82 -5.50 6.96 -0.91
CA TRP A 82 -5.73 7.16 -2.34
C TRP A 82 -6.33 8.54 -2.64
N ASP A 83 -7.32 8.99 -1.86
CA ASP A 83 -7.93 10.31 -2.04
C ASP A 83 -6.95 11.47 -1.85
N LYS A 84 -5.96 11.33 -0.94
CA LYS A 84 -4.92 12.34 -0.77
C LYS A 84 -3.99 12.41 -1.98
N LEU A 85 -3.68 11.28 -2.60
CA LEU A 85 -2.91 11.26 -3.84
C LEU A 85 -3.70 11.97 -4.96
N ILE A 86 -4.98 11.66 -5.14
CA ILE A 86 -5.80 12.32 -6.17
C ILE A 86 -5.84 13.83 -5.94
N SER A 87 -6.07 14.27 -4.69
CA SER A 87 -6.07 15.70 -4.37
C SER A 87 -4.74 16.37 -4.72
N TYR A 88 -3.63 15.74 -4.36
CA TYR A 88 -2.29 16.21 -4.70
C TYR A 88 -2.10 16.32 -6.23
N CYS A 89 -2.52 15.30 -6.98
CA CYS A 89 -2.39 15.29 -8.43
C CYS A 89 -3.20 16.42 -9.09
N LEU A 90 -4.42 16.65 -8.63
CA LEU A 90 -5.25 17.75 -9.13
C LEU A 90 -4.63 19.14 -8.84
N ASP A 91 -4.15 19.35 -7.61
CA ASP A 91 -3.50 20.60 -7.21
C ASP A 91 -2.23 20.89 -8.01
N ASN A 92 -1.51 19.83 -8.42
CA ASN A 92 -0.27 19.93 -9.20
C ASN A 92 -0.47 19.70 -10.70
N LYS A 93 -1.71 19.63 -11.20
CA LYS A 93 -2.06 19.42 -12.62
C LYS A 93 -1.50 18.13 -13.21
N LEU A 94 -1.35 17.10 -12.41
CA LEU A 94 -1.00 15.75 -12.82
C LEU A 94 -2.30 14.98 -13.07
N PHE A 95 -2.67 14.80 -14.32
CA PHE A 95 -3.95 14.21 -14.71
C PHE A 95 -3.83 12.73 -15.06
N GLY A 96 -4.97 12.03 -15.00
CA GLY A 96 -5.10 10.61 -15.44
C GLY A 96 -5.68 9.66 -14.39
N ILE A 97 -5.79 10.09 -13.12
CA ILE A 97 -6.38 9.27 -12.04
C ILE A 97 -7.64 9.88 -11.41
N GLU A 98 -8.11 11.01 -11.91
CA GLU A 98 -9.28 11.74 -11.37
C GLU A 98 -10.56 10.90 -11.39
N ASN A 99 -10.71 10.01 -12.39
CA ASN A 99 -11.85 9.08 -12.47
C ASN A 99 -11.80 7.97 -11.40
N LEU A 100 -10.67 7.79 -10.73
CA LEU A 100 -10.49 6.81 -9.66
C LEU A 100 -10.77 7.41 -8.27
N THR A 101 -11.35 8.61 -8.20
CA THR A 101 -11.72 9.26 -6.94
C THR A 101 -12.75 8.44 -6.17
N LEU A 102 -12.77 8.58 -4.84
CA LEU A 102 -13.66 7.86 -3.91
C LEU A 102 -13.46 6.33 -3.85
N ILE A 103 -12.47 5.76 -4.55
CA ILE A 103 -12.08 4.37 -4.31
C ILE A 103 -11.34 4.32 -2.97
N PRO A 104 -11.86 3.62 -1.97
CA PRO A 104 -11.22 3.58 -0.66
C PRO A 104 -9.95 2.74 -0.70
N GLY A 105 -8.89 3.18 -0.01
CA GLY A 105 -7.66 2.40 0.06
C GLY A 105 -6.41 3.25 0.24
N SER A 106 -5.27 2.59 0.10
CA SER A 106 -3.95 3.21 0.10
C SER A 106 -3.26 3.04 -1.25
N VAL A 107 -2.30 3.91 -1.53
CA VAL A 107 -1.52 3.92 -2.79
C VAL A 107 -0.88 2.55 -3.05
N GLY A 108 -0.27 1.91 -2.04
CA GLY A 108 0.35 0.60 -2.23
C GLY A 108 -0.62 -0.55 -2.45
N ALA A 109 -1.91 -0.39 -2.10
CA ALA A 109 -2.94 -1.38 -2.38
C ALA A 109 -3.51 -1.25 -3.81
N ALA A 110 -3.42 -0.07 -4.41
CA ALA A 110 -3.96 0.20 -5.73
C ALA A 110 -3.42 -0.74 -6.83
N PRO A 111 -2.10 -0.96 -6.97
CA PRO A 111 -1.55 -1.85 -7.98
C PRO A 111 -1.89 -3.32 -7.75
N VAL A 112 -2.12 -3.75 -6.49
CA VAL A 112 -2.34 -5.16 -6.14
C VAL A 112 -3.60 -5.73 -6.82
N GLN A 113 -4.63 -4.92 -6.98
CA GLN A 113 -5.89 -5.29 -7.61
C GLN A 113 -6.19 -4.47 -8.86
N ASN A 114 -5.17 -3.77 -9.39
CA ASN A 114 -5.29 -2.90 -10.56
C ASN A 114 -6.56 -2.06 -10.51
N ILE A 115 -6.75 -1.25 -9.44
CA ILE A 115 -7.99 -0.49 -9.25
C ILE A 115 -8.40 0.24 -10.53
N GLY A 116 -9.69 0.18 -10.84
CA GLY A 116 -10.22 0.79 -12.04
C GLY A 116 -11.66 1.26 -11.87
N ALA A 117 -12.00 2.33 -12.54
CA ALA A 117 -13.37 2.87 -12.64
C ALA A 117 -13.51 3.71 -13.90
N TYR A 118 -14.72 3.72 -14.47
CA TYR A 118 -15.08 4.54 -15.64
C TYR A 118 -14.10 4.40 -16.82
N GLY A 119 -13.59 3.18 -17.05
CA GLY A 119 -12.69 2.89 -18.17
C GLY A 119 -11.24 3.30 -17.96
N VAL A 120 -10.86 3.72 -16.76
CA VAL A 120 -9.48 4.02 -16.37
C VAL A 120 -9.02 2.99 -15.35
N GLU A 121 -7.82 2.48 -15.50
CA GLU A 121 -7.13 1.60 -14.56
C GLU A 121 -5.86 2.27 -14.05
N VAL A 122 -5.50 2.01 -12.78
CA VAL A 122 -4.29 2.60 -12.19
C VAL A 122 -3.02 2.18 -12.95
N SER A 123 -3.02 0.99 -13.52
CA SER A 123 -1.93 0.51 -14.38
C SER A 123 -1.62 1.46 -15.55
N SER A 124 -2.57 2.28 -16.02
CA SER A 124 -2.33 3.22 -17.12
C SER A 124 -1.31 4.30 -16.76
N VAL A 125 -1.21 4.68 -15.50
CA VAL A 125 -0.33 5.76 -14.99
C VAL A 125 0.85 5.27 -14.15
N ILE A 126 0.93 3.98 -13.83
CA ILE A 126 2.07 3.44 -13.09
C ILE A 126 3.26 3.24 -14.04
N GLU A 127 4.41 3.79 -13.66
CA GLU A 127 5.69 3.57 -14.32
C GLU A 127 6.42 2.37 -13.71
N SER A 128 6.50 2.33 -12.38
CA SER A 128 7.13 1.24 -11.62
C SER A 128 6.54 1.13 -10.22
N VAL A 129 6.78 -0.01 -9.57
CA VAL A 129 6.41 -0.27 -8.18
C VAL A 129 7.64 -0.73 -7.41
N THR A 130 7.99 0.00 -6.36
CA THR A 130 9.01 -0.45 -5.40
C THR A 130 8.35 -1.35 -4.37
N CYS A 131 8.83 -2.57 -4.22
CA CYS A 131 8.28 -3.55 -3.30
C CYS A 131 9.37 -4.28 -2.50
N TYR A 132 9.01 -4.79 -1.33
CA TYR A 132 9.84 -5.72 -0.58
C TYR A 132 9.46 -7.15 -0.94
N ASN A 133 10.42 -7.91 -1.46
CA ASN A 133 10.22 -9.32 -1.80
C ASN A 133 10.56 -10.20 -0.59
N PHE A 134 9.56 -10.84 -0.01
CA PHE A 134 9.73 -11.70 1.16
C PHE A 134 10.57 -12.96 0.89
N SER A 135 10.62 -13.42 -0.36
CA SER A 135 11.40 -14.61 -0.73
C SER A 135 12.89 -14.30 -0.84
N THR A 136 13.23 -13.17 -1.49
CA THR A 136 14.63 -12.73 -1.66
C THR A 136 15.11 -11.90 -0.47
N LYS A 137 14.20 -11.40 0.36
CA LYS A 137 14.44 -10.46 1.47
C LYS A 137 15.11 -9.16 1.02
N GLN A 138 14.75 -8.69 -0.16
CA GLN A 138 15.32 -7.49 -0.78
C GLN A 138 14.21 -6.54 -1.25
N VAL A 139 14.57 -5.28 -1.38
CA VAL A 139 13.75 -4.29 -2.08
C VAL A 139 14.02 -4.42 -3.57
N GLU A 140 12.96 -4.50 -4.36
CA GLU A 140 12.98 -4.65 -5.81
C GLU A 140 12.13 -3.55 -6.43
N ILE A 141 12.52 -3.09 -7.62
CA ILE A 141 11.73 -2.15 -8.42
C ILE A 141 11.19 -2.93 -9.61
N LEU A 142 9.89 -3.08 -9.67
CA LEU A 142 9.20 -3.73 -10.78
C LEU A 142 8.73 -2.66 -11.76
N SER A 143 9.14 -2.77 -13.01
CA SER A 143 8.58 -1.99 -14.10
C SER A 143 7.09 -2.30 -14.28
N LYS A 144 6.35 -1.42 -14.94
CA LYS A 144 4.95 -1.65 -15.32
C LYS A 144 4.72 -3.04 -15.94
N THR A 145 5.63 -3.46 -16.84
CA THR A 145 5.53 -4.75 -17.52
C THR A 145 5.72 -5.93 -16.57
N GLU A 146 6.65 -5.81 -15.62
CA GLU A 146 6.93 -6.85 -14.63
C GLU A 146 5.81 -6.97 -13.58
N CYS A 147 5.04 -5.92 -13.35
CA CYS A 147 3.85 -5.96 -12.48
C CYS A 147 2.75 -6.88 -13.03
N LYS A 148 2.72 -7.16 -14.34
CA LYS A 148 1.74 -8.06 -15.00
C LYS A 148 0.29 -7.73 -14.62
N PHE A 149 -0.07 -6.46 -14.68
CA PHE A 149 -1.44 -6.01 -14.46
C PHE A 149 -2.43 -6.74 -15.38
N SER A 150 -3.58 -7.12 -14.83
CA SER A 150 -4.64 -7.84 -15.54
C SER A 150 -6.02 -7.31 -15.11
#